data_0f6bd9b052349bfe7fe4bdb3570aae06
#
_entry.id   0f6bd9b052349bfe7fe4bdb3570aae06
#
_cell.length_a   1.000
_cell.length_b   1.000
_cell.length_c   1.000
_cell.angle_alpha   90.00
_cell.angle_beta   90.00
_cell.angle_gamma   90.00
#
_symmetry.space_group_name_H-M   'P 1'
#
loop_
_entity.id
_entity.type
_entity.pdbx_description
1 polymer ?
#
loop_
_entity_poly.entity_id
_entity_poly.type
_entity_poly.pdbx_seq_one_letter_code
_entity_poly.pdbx_strand_id
1 'polypeptide(L)'
;MKRVKIFPLAVAILFASASPGRAQDALPELVRRIKPSVVSIVTYDARGQRIARGSGFFTSSDRVITNRHVIEKAYKAEVHLTNGNAYNVRGVLAVDGAGDIALLQVEVPAALANPLQVVRTTPQEGERVVVIGNPLGLEGSVSDGIVSAVRDIPNFGRIIQITAPISPGSSGSPVVNMQGQVIGVATLQLTEGQSLNFAIPSERVAQLLGQTIALRTLGGLAEDTIRSQRATAERFYTQGLGFLSRDDCETALAYFKRATDADPKYAEAWAQTGFCSEKLGRHSEAIRASRQVITLRPDSAESYFNMGLAYFYSNQFRESAEAYKQALRLDPDNAETYYALGLAYGKLGRTEEEIQSYRRAVRLRLDYTDAYERLGGVYMRAGRFADAVWALNKLVQLKPGDAKAYNNLGEAYVKLNRGEDAVAAFRQATLMKPDFARAYFNLGKGYVALGNRDAALEQYNILRTLDPDLADELYTTIPAQ
;
A
#
# COMPACT_ATOMS: atom_id res chain seq x y z
N MET A 1 0.36 69.42 85.27
CA MET A 1 0.36 69.37 83.81
C MET A 1 1.63 68.76 83.35
N LYS A 2 1.61 67.43 82.99
CA LYS A 2 2.77 66.70 82.52
C LYS A 2 2.78 66.60 80.99
N ARG A 3 3.82 67.15 80.32
CA ARG A 3 4.03 67.04 78.91
C ARG A 3 4.53 65.67 78.51
N VAL A 4 3.78 64.99 77.64
CA VAL A 4 4.20 63.76 77.01
C VAL A 4 5.01 64.09 75.76
N LYS A 5 6.24 63.62 75.63
CA LYS A 5 7.10 63.70 74.47
C LYS A 5 6.80 62.52 73.63
N ILE A 6 6.35 62.72 72.36
CA ILE A 6 6.19 61.71 71.31
C ILE A 6 7.47 61.68 70.49
N PHE A 7 8.16 60.50 70.46
CA PHE A 7 9.25 60.19 69.54
C PHE A 7 8.68 59.55 68.25
N PRO A 8 9.07 60.01 67.06
CA PRO A 8 8.68 59.31 65.83
C PRO A 8 9.58 58.09 65.59
N LEU A 9 8.98 56.91 65.43
CA LEU A 9 9.59 55.65 65.05
C LEU A 9 9.78 55.66 63.49
N ALA A 10 10.98 55.82 62.98
CA ALA A 10 11.28 55.69 61.56
C ALA A 10 11.35 54.19 61.20
N VAL A 11 10.38 53.66 60.48
CA VAL A 11 10.39 52.32 59.86
C VAL A 11 11.20 52.42 58.54
N ALA A 12 12.41 51.89 58.55
CA ALA A 12 13.21 51.73 57.35
C ALA A 12 12.67 50.48 56.58
N ILE A 13 11.94 50.70 55.50
CA ILE A 13 11.54 49.68 54.54
C ILE A 13 12.73 49.37 53.65
N LEU A 14 13.43 48.23 53.87
CA LEU A 14 14.45 47.71 52.94
C LEU A 14 13.71 47.09 51.76
N PHE A 15 13.66 47.84 50.63
CA PHE A 15 13.37 47.28 49.34
C PHE A 15 14.54 46.41 48.88
N ALA A 16 14.41 45.05 49.05
CA ALA A 16 15.27 44.12 48.35
C ALA A 16 14.88 44.19 46.84
N SER A 17 15.67 44.90 46.03
CA SER A 17 15.55 44.89 44.59
C SER A 17 15.99 43.50 44.11
N ALA A 18 15.00 42.60 43.90
CA ALA A 18 15.20 41.39 43.14
C ALA A 18 15.50 41.78 41.66
N SER A 19 16.71 41.65 41.23
CA SER A 19 17.13 41.90 39.86
C SER A 19 16.40 40.94 38.91
N PRO A 20 15.64 41.41 37.94
CA PRO A 20 14.94 40.52 36.98
C PRO A 20 15.87 39.86 35.93
N GLY A 21 17.20 40.00 36.07
CA GLY A 21 18.16 39.55 35.07
C GLY A 21 18.57 38.06 35.11
N ARG A 22 18.21 37.31 36.18
CA ARG A 22 18.70 35.92 36.34
C ARG A 22 17.94 34.81 35.60
N ALA A 23 16.73 35.10 35.14
CA ALA A 23 15.90 34.06 34.49
C ALA A 23 16.19 33.89 32.99
N GLN A 24 16.71 34.94 32.34
CA GLN A 24 16.97 34.93 30.88
C GLN A 24 18.33 34.30 30.51
N ASP A 25 19.27 34.23 31.45
CA ASP A 25 20.59 33.63 31.26
C ASP A 25 20.67 32.13 31.51
N ALA A 26 19.63 31.53 32.10
CA ALA A 26 19.64 30.13 32.52
C ALA A 26 19.57 29.14 31.33
N LEU A 27 18.84 29.45 30.26
CA LEU A 27 18.67 28.54 29.10
C LEU A 27 19.97 28.41 28.27
N PRO A 28 20.67 29.47 27.85
CA PRO A 28 21.95 29.35 27.16
C PRO A 28 23.02 28.60 27.94
N GLU A 29 23.07 28.78 29.27
CA GLU A 29 24.01 28.08 30.13
C GLU A 29 23.66 26.60 30.24
N LEU A 30 22.37 26.27 30.42
CA LEU A 30 21.88 24.90 30.41
C LEU A 30 22.23 24.19 29.10
N VAL A 31 21.99 24.83 27.96
CA VAL A 31 22.30 24.29 26.63
C VAL A 31 23.80 24.03 26.47
N ARG A 32 24.64 24.97 26.86
CA ARG A 32 26.11 24.79 26.82
C ARG A 32 26.59 23.60 27.62
N ARG A 33 25.98 23.36 28.79
CA ARG A 33 26.28 22.23 29.67
C ARG A 33 25.85 20.89 29.12
N ILE A 34 24.66 20.82 28.49
CA ILE A 34 24.05 19.56 28.05
C ILE A 34 24.47 19.15 26.63
N LYS A 35 24.68 20.13 25.74
CA LYS A 35 24.97 19.87 24.32
C LYS A 35 26.10 18.85 24.10
N PRO A 36 27.20 18.82 24.86
CA PRO A 36 28.26 17.79 24.73
C PRO A 36 27.81 16.37 25.12
N SER A 37 26.69 16.24 25.81
CA SER A 37 26.15 14.94 26.22
C SER A 37 25.30 14.28 25.13
N VAL A 38 24.91 15.04 24.10
CA VAL A 38 24.02 14.60 23.03
C VAL A 38 24.84 14.19 21.81
N VAL A 39 24.47 13.06 21.23
CA VAL A 39 25.15 12.49 20.06
C VAL A 39 24.18 12.30 18.89
N SER A 40 24.69 12.35 17.67
CA SER A 40 23.99 11.87 16.49
C SER A 40 24.29 10.39 16.31
N ILE A 41 23.30 9.59 15.97
CA ILE A 41 23.44 8.16 15.69
C ILE A 41 23.16 7.94 14.21
N VAL A 42 24.12 7.35 13.51
CA VAL A 42 24.02 6.98 12.09
C VAL A 42 24.07 5.48 12.00
N THR A 43 23.12 4.88 11.29
CA THR A 43 22.97 3.42 11.19
C THR A 43 23.10 2.94 9.76
N TYR A 44 23.63 1.72 9.59
CA TYR A 44 23.96 1.13 8.32
C TYR A 44 23.39 -0.30 8.23
N ASP A 45 22.98 -0.71 7.03
CA ASP A 45 22.55 -2.07 6.72
C ASP A 45 23.73 -3.04 6.59
N ALA A 46 23.46 -4.31 6.27
CA ALA A 46 24.46 -5.35 6.06
C ALA A 46 25.41 -5.07 4.87
N ARG A 47 25.03 -4.17 3.95
CA ARG A 47 25.85 -3.75 2.79
C ARG A 47 26.67 -2.50 3.07
N GLY A 48 26.56 -1.94 4.29
CA GLY A 48 27.23 -0.69 4.66
C GLY A 48 26.52 0.56 4.12
N GLN A 49 25.29 0.45 3.59
CA GLN A 49 24.50 1.60 3.17
C GLN A 49 23.82 2.23 4.37
N ARG A 50 23.84 3.56 4.43
CA ARG A 50 23.16 4.29 5.49
C ARG A 50 21.65 4.12 5.39
N ILE A 51 21.00 3.71 6.50
CA ILE A 51 19.56 3.42 6.56
C ILE A 51 18.78 4.41 7.42
N ALA A 52 19.38 4.91 8.52
CA ALA A 52 18.69 5.86 9.38
C ALA A 52 19.69 6.81 10.07
N ARG A 53 19.12 7.90 10.61
CA ARG A 53 19.80 8.83 11.51
C ARG A 53 18.84 9.19 12.63
N GLY A 54 19.38 9.26 13.86
CA GLY A 54 18.67 9.68 15.05
C GLY A 54 19.58 10.41 16.00
N SER A 55 19.10 10.63 17.21
CA SER A 55 19.83 11.24 18.32
C SER A 55 19.98 10.25 19.47
N GLY A 56 20.88 10.55 20.37
CA GLY A 56 21.08 9.84 21.63
C GLY A 56 21.78 10.71 22.65
N PHE A 57 21.94 10.20 23.84
CA PHE A 57 22.67 10.90 24.89
C PHE A 57 23.39 9.93 25.83
N PHE A 58 24.48 10.37 26.40
CA PHE A 58 25.26 9.59 27.37
C PHE A 58 24.54 9.47 28.70
N THR A 59 24.53 8.25 29.25
CA THR A 59 24.11 7.93 30.63
C THR A 59 25.26 7.42 31.49
N SER A 60 26.35 7.00 30.86
CA SER A 60 27.67 6.74 31.46
C SER A 60 28.77 7.02 30.43
N SER A 61 30.02 6.79 30.76
CA SER A 61 31.15 7.04 29.84
C SER A 61 31.15 6.18 28.58
N ASP A 62 30.47 5.02 28.62
CA ASP A 62 30.43 4.04 27.52
C ASP A 62 28.99 3.66 27.11
N ARG A 63 27.98 4.36 27.62
CA ARG A 63 26.56 4.00 27.37
C ARG A 63 25.76 5.18 26.85
N VAL A 64 25.03 4.91 25.77
CA VAL A 64 24.15 5.87 25.11
C VAL A 64 22.73 5.33 25.03
N ILE A 65 21.76 6.18 25.40
CA ILE A 65 20.33 5.92 25.19
C ILE A 65 19.93 6.52 23.83
N THR A 66 19.07 5.78 23.10
CA THR A 66 18.39 6.22 21.88
C THR A 66 17.02 5.53 21.76
N ASN A 67 16.25 5.84 20.70
CA ASN A 67 15.08 5.05 20.37
C ASN A 67 15.46 3.71 19.72
N ARG A 68 14.65 2.67 19.98
CA ARG A 68 14.81 1.35 19.37
C ARG A 68 14.69 1.41 17.86
N HIS A 69 13.67 2.11 17.32
CA HIS A 69 13.43 2.22 15.86
C HIS A 69 14.61 2.81 15.09
N VAL A 70 15.50 3.59 15.73
CA VAL A 70 16.72 4.12 15.12
C VAL A 70 17.70 3.00 14.79
N ILE A 71 17.76 1.93 15.62
CA ILE A 71 18.79 0.88 15.54
C ILE A 71 18.25 -0.51 15.19
N GLU A 72 16.95 -0.74 15.19
CA GLU A 72 16.37 -2.09 15.12
C GLU A 72 16.65 -2.85 13.82
N LYS A 73 17.00 -2.14 12.72
CA LYS A 73 17.37 -2.72 11.41
C LYS A 73 18.86 -2.55 11.09
N ALA A 74 19.64 -2.05 12.05
CA ALA A 74 21.03 -1.74 11.84
C ALA A 74 21.95 -2.96 12.02
N TYR A 75 22.88 -3.14 11.10
CA TYR A 75 24.01 -4.08 11.23
C TYR A 75 25.26 -3.40 11.78
N LYS A 76 25.39 -2.10 11.56
CA LYS A 76 26.44 -1.23 12.11
C LYS A 76 25.80 0.10 12.52
N ALA A 77 26.33 0.73 13.56
CA ALA A 77 26.00 2.09 13.95
C ALA A 77 27.24 2.85 14.42
N GLU A 78 27.19 4.16 14.23
CA GLU A 78 28.21 5.10 14.70
C GLU A 78 27.56 6.21 15.52
N VAL A 79 28.21 6.63 16.60
CA VAL A 79 27.87 7.83 17.35
C VAL A 79 28.79 8.98 16.92
N HIS A 80 28.20 10.09 16.53
CA HIS A 80 28.91 11.30 16.15
C HIS A 80 28.77 12.32 17.25
N LEU A 81 29.91 12.81 17.76
CA LEU A 81 29.97 13.83 18.79
C LEU A 81 29.88 15.23 18.17
N THR A 82 29.51 16.21 18.98
CA THR A 82 29.44 17.63 18.56
C THR A 82 30.78 18.25 18.13
N ASN A 83 31.91 17.59 18.41
CA ASN A 83 33.24 17.98 17.95
C ASN A 83 33.62 17.40 16.57
N GLY A 84 32.66 16.70 15.90
CA GLY A 84 32.84 16.09 14.58
C GLY A 84 33.46 14.67 14.59
N ASN A 85 33.88 14.15 15.73
CA ASN A 85 34.42 12.80 15.81
C ASN A 85 33.32 11.74 15.78
N ALA A 86 33.57 10.64 15.07
CA ALA A 86 32.68 9.47 14.99
C ALA A 86 33.33 8.27 15.68
N TYR A 87 32.51 7.49 16.40
CA TYR A 87 32.92 6.30 17.15
C TYR A 87 31.92 5.15 16.91
N ASN A 88 32.42 3.93 16.91
CA ASN A 88 31.57 2.76 16.69
C ASN A 88 30.67 2.49 17.88
N VAL A 89 29.46 2.01 17.60
CA VAL A 89 28.61 1.32 18.55
C VAL A 89 29.07 -0.13 18.62
N ARG A 90 29.52 -0.57 19.83
CA ARG A 90 29.99 -1.93 20.07
C ARG A 90 28.85 -2.96 20.03
N GLY A 91 27.66 -2.54 20.47
CA GLY A 91 26.45 -3.38 20.48
C GLY A 91 25.34 -2.79 21.33
N VAL A 92 24.31 -3.59 21.51
CA VAL A 92 23.09 -3.27 22.25
C VAL A 92 23.14 -4.00 23.59
N LEU A 93 23.02 -3.25 24.69
CA LEU A 93 22.97 -3.79 26.05
C LEU A 93 21.54 -4.18 26.43
N ALA A 94 20.55 -3.34 26.11
CA ALA A 94 19.15 -3.58 26.44
C ALA A 94 18.22 -2.89 25.46
N VAL A 95 16.99 -3.44 25.33
CA VAL A 95 15.92 -2.88 24.53
C VAL A 95 14.60 -2.96 25.30
N ASP A 96 13.91 -1.84 25.41
CA ASP A 96 12.50 -1.79 25.77
C ASP A 96 11.66 -1.66 24.49
N GLY A 97 11.14 -2.80 24.04
CA GLY A 97 10.35 -2.84 22.79
C GLY A 97 9.05 -2.06 22.84
N ALA A 98 8.35 -2.11 23.98
CA ALA A 98 7.09 -1.40 24.19
C ALA A 98 7.30 0.11 24.36
N GLY A 99 8.46 0.51 24.97
CA GLY A 99 8.81 1.89 25.17
C GLY A 99 9.66 2.51 24.09
N ASP A 100 10.00 1.76 23.04
CA ASP A 100 10.83 2.26 21.92
C ASP A 100 12.18 2.85 22.40
N ILE A 101 12.84 2.23 23.39
CA ILE A 101 14.14 2.67 23.94
C ILE A 101 15.19 1.57 23.74
N ALA A 102 16.42 1.98 23.45
CA ALA A 102 17.59 1.09 23.40
C ALA A 102 18.75 1.69 24.16
N LEU A 103 19.49 0.84 24.85
CA LEU A 103 20.75 1.14 25.55
C LEU A 103 21.91 0.55 24.72
N LEU A 104 22.78 1.40 24.25
CA LEU A 104 23.95 1.05 23.43
C LEU A 104 25.22 1.09 24.24
N GLN A 105 26.17 0.19 23.94
CA GLN A 105 27.56 0.31 24.35
C GLN A 105 28.36 0.93 23.19
N VAL A 106 29.15 1.96 23.52
CA VAL A 106 29.90 2.76 22.54
C VAL A 106 31.41 2.78 22.86
N GLU A 107 32.23 2.96 21.84
CA GLU A 107 33.70 2.98 21.95
C GLU A 107 34.24 4.41 22.05
N VAL A 108 33.57 5.28 22.82
CA VAL A 108 33.99 6.68 23.00
C VAL A 108 34.96 6.78 24.16
N PRO A 109 36.07 7.52 24.02
CA PRO A 109 36.96 7.81 25.15
C PRO A 109 36.22 8.45 26.31
N ALA A 110 36.39 7.95 27.53
CA ALA A 110 35.68 8.40 28.71
C ALA A 110 35.76 9.92 28.97
N ALA A 111 36.89 10.54 28.60
CA ALA A 111 37.08 11.98 28.74
C ALA A 111 36.20 12.84 27.81
N LEU A 112 35.59 12.25 26.76
CA LEU A 112 34.73 12.92 25.81
C LEU A 112 33.24 12.66 26.10
N ALA A 113 32.92 11.71 26.97
CA ALA A 113 31.56 11.40 27.35
C ALA A 113 31.12 12.31 28.50
N ASN A 114 29.96 12.94 28.38
CA ASN A 114 29.35 13.77 29.41
C ASN A 114 27.99 13.17 29.81
N PRO A 115 27.91 12.27 30.82
CA PRO A 115 26.67 11.60 31.19
C PRO A 115 25.62 12.57 31.74
N LEU A 116 24.37 12.41 31.32
CA LEU A 116 23.23 13.11 31.90
C LEU A 116 22.61 12.30 33.06
N GLN A 117 22.13 13.02 34.07
CA GLN A 117 21.38 12.44 35.13
C GLN A 117 19.96 12.10 34.68
N VAL A 118 19.57 10.84 34.81
CA VAL A 118 18.19 10.37 34.50
C VAL A 118 17.40 10.35 35.80
N VAL A 119 16.30 11.08 35.89
CA VAL A 119 15.42 11.09 37.06
C VAL A 119 14.32 10.03 36.95
N ARG A 120 13.75 9.62 38.09
CA ARG A 120 12.65 8.61 38.14
C ARG A 120 11.30 9.25 38.44
N THR A 121 11.23 10.55 38.40
CA THR A 121 10.00 11.29 38.72
C THR A 121 9.22 11.62 37.51
N THR A 122 7.90 11.46 37.55
CA THR A 122 7.00 11.93 36.51
C THR A 122 6.99 13.46 36.49
N PRO A 123 7.23 14.13 35.38
CA PRO A 123 7.18 15.57 35.29
C PRO A 123 5.74 16.10 35.52
N GLN A 124 5.63 17.34 35.97
CA GLN A 124 4.33 18.01 36.12
C GLN A 124 3.92 18.77 34.86
N GLU A 125 2.61 18.85 34.61
CA GLU A 125 2.08 19.71 33.56
C GLU A 125 2.46 21.18 33.82
N GLY A 126 2.88 21.89 32.78
CA GLY A 126 3.45 23.22 32.86
C GLY A 126 4.96 23.26 33.16
N GLU A 127 5.61 22.16 33.50
CA GLU A 127 7.06 22.12 33.73
C GLU A 127 7.80 22.44 32.42
N ARG A 128 8.75 23.40 32.50
CA ARG A 128 9.55 23.82 31.34
C ARG A 128 10.55 22.77 30.96
N VAL A 129 10.62 22.46 29.67
CA VAL A 129 11.48 21.42 29.10
C VAL A 129 12.31 21.93 27.94
N VAL A 130 13.47 21.31 27.75
CA VAL A 130 14.39 21.59 26.65
C VAL A 130 14.70 20.25 25.96
N VAL A 131 14.62 20.25 24.62
CA VAL A 131 15.01 19.12 23.80
C VAL A 131 16.24 19.53 22.99
N ILE A 132 17.29 18.72 23.05
CA ILE A 132 18.52 18.93 22.27
C ILE A 132 18.73 17.72 21.39
N GLY A 133 18.77 17.92 20.07
CA GLY A 133 18.90 16.82 19.10
C GLY A 133 19.60 17.24 17.81
N ASN A 134 19.54 16.33 16.84
CA ASN A 134 20.17 16.51 15.54
C ASN A 134 19.16 16.42 14.39
N PRO A 135 18.10 17.27 14.37
CA PRO A 135 17.07 17.23 13.34
C PRO A 135 17.69 17.49 11.96
N LEU A 136 17.28 16.67 10.96
CA LEU A 136 17.71 16.81 9.56
C LEU A 136 19.25 16.89 9.35
N GLY A 137 20.04 16.46 10.36
CA GLY A 137 21.50 16.58 10.31
C GLY A 137 22.05 17.94 10.79
N LEU A 138 21.21 18.81 11.31
CA LEU A 138 21.61 20.06 11.96
C LEU A 138 21.99 19.75 13.41
N GLU A 139 23.27 19.51 13.64
CA GLU A 139 23.80 19.06 14.92
C GLU A 139 23.58 20.09 16.05
N GLY A 140 23.04 19.58 17.18
CA GLY A 140 22.85 20.38 18.37
C GLY A 140 21.75 21.42 18.28
N SER A 141 20.71 21.16 17.48
CA SER A 141 19.50 21.99 17.46
C SER A 141 18.78 21.93 18.80
N VAL A 142 18.29 23.06 19.26
CA VAL A 142 17.61 23.24 20.55
C VAL A 142 16.17 23.66 20.33
N SER A 143 15.25 23.03 21.00
CA SER A 143 13.86 23.47 21.10
C SER A 143 13.44 23.49 22.58
N ASP A 144 12.62 24.45 22.97
CA ASP A 144 12.06 24.55 24.32
C ASP A 144 10.54 24.62 24.29
N GLY A 145 9.96 24.26 25.41
CA GLY A 145 8.51 24.19 25.60
C GLY A 145 8.15 23.82 27.02
N ILE A 146 6.96 23.27 27.16
CA ILE A 146 6.46 22.76 28.44
C ILE A 146 5.92 21.33 28.29
N VAL A 147 5.80 20.62 29.39
CA VAL A 147 4.96 19.44 29.51
C VAL A 147 3.51 19.87 29.39
N SER A 148 2.83 19.48 28.33
CA SER A 148 1.42 19.85 28.11
C SER A 148 0.45 18.82 28.68
N ALA A 149 0.86 17.55 28.80
CA ALA A 149 0.09 16.50 29.45
C ALA A 149 0.97 15.27 29.75
N VAL A 150 0.57 14.48 30.73
CA VAL A 150 1.05 13.12 30.93
C VAL A 150 -0.13 12.17 30.74
N ARG A 151 -0.01 11.22 29.82
CA ARG A 151 -1.12 10.35 29.39
C ARG A 151 -0.73 8.87 29.47
N ASP A 152 -1.70 8.04 29.85
CA ASP A 152 -1.58 6.58 29.71
C ASP A 152 -2.27 6.14 28.42
N ILE A 153 -1.49 5.55 27.49
CA ILE A 153 -1.99 5.07 26.19
C ILE A 153 -2.13 3.55 26.25
N PRO A 154 -3.28 2.95 25.92
CA PRO A 154 -3.46 1.51 25.90
C PRO A 154 -2.36 0.83 25.06
N ASN A 155 -1.78 -0.26 25.58
CA ASN A 155 -0.71 -1.07 24.98
C ASN A 155 0.66 -0.38 24.81
N PHE A 156 0.78 0.93 25.11
CA PHE A 156 2.04 1.66 25.04
C PHE A 156 2.52 2.09 26.45
N GLY A 157 1.57 2.35 27.37
CA GLY A 157 1.81 2.85 28.72
C GLY A 157 1.91 4.37 28.77
N ARG A 158 2.58 4.87 29.81
CA ARG A 158 2.71 6.31 30.06
C ARG A 158 3.57 7.00 28.99
N ILE A 159 3.11 8.18 28.54
CA ILE A 159 3.80 9.06 27.59
C ILE A 159 3.67 10.52 28.03
N ILE A 160 4.68 11.32 27.76
CA ILE A 160 4.72 12.75 28.07
C ILE A 160 4.45 13.51 26.78
N GLN A 161 3.40 14.32 26.73
CA GLN A 161 3.15 15.25 25.66
C GLN A 161 3.86 16.57 25.95
N ILE A 162 4.61 17.10 24.97
CA ILE A 162 5.37 18.34 25.14
C ILE A 162 5.03 19.34 24.00
N THR A 163 5.19 20.63 24.28
CA THR A 163 5.02 21.68 23.27
C THR A 163 6.32 21.98 22.50
N ALA A 164 7.48 21.53 23.02
CA ALA A 164 8.76 21.70 22.34
C ALA A 164 8.73 20.99 20.96
N PRO A 165 9.02 21.68 19.86
CA PRO A 165 9.02 21.12 18.52
C PRO A 165 10.00 19.95 18.38
N ILE A 166 9.54 18.83 17.78
CA ILE A 166 10.34 17.66 17.44
C ILE A 166 10.26 17.45 15.92
N SER A 167 11.40 17.20 15.28
CA SER A 167 11.51 16.96 13.84
C SER A 167 12.20 15.62 13.56
N PRO A 168 12.08 15.05 12.36
CA PRO A 168 12.81 13.85 11.96
C PRO A 168 14.32 13.98 12.25
N GLY A 169 14.89 12.99 12.95
CA GLY A 169 16.26 13.02 13.46
C GLY A 169 16.39 13.44 14.93
N SER A 170 15.34 14.03 15.53
CA SER A 170 15.29 14.27 16.98
C SER A 170 14.92 13.03 17.82
N SER A 171 14.49 11.93 17.18
CA SER A 171 14.21 10.66 17.85
C SER A 171 15.43 10.21 18.67
N GLY A 172 15.23 9.91 19.96
CA GLY A 172 16.29 9.54 20.90
C GLY A 172 16.94 10.72 21.62
N SER A 173 16.55 11.97 21.33
CA SER A 173 17.02 13.16 22.04
C SER A 173 16.59 13.16 23.51
N PRO A 174 17.43 13.62 24.45
CA PRO A 174 17.00 13.84 25.81
C PRO A 174 16.00 15.00 25.88
N VAL A 175 14.92 14.79 26.62
CA VAL A 175 14.03 15.85 27.12
C VAL A 175 14.46 16.15 28.54
N VAL A 176 14.93 17.36 28.80
CA VAL A 176 15.49 17.73 30.10
C VAL A 176 14.69 18.86 30.75
N ASN A 177 14.67 18.87 32.09
CA ASN A 177 14.16 20.00 32.86
C ASN A 177 15.18 21.13 32.96
N MET A 178 14.83 22.23 33.62
CA MET A 178 15.71 23.41 33.76
C MET A 178 16.95 23.14 34.64
N GLN A 179 16.98 22.03 35.37
CA GLN A 179 18.16 21.56 36.14
C GLN A 179 19.11 20.73 35.26
N GLY A 180 18.72 20.38 34.03
CA GLY A 180 19.49 19.55 33.12
C GLY A 180 19.36 18.06 33.35
N GLN A 181 18.35 17.66 34.07
CA GLN A 181 18.05 16.26 34.35
C GLN A 181 17.11 15.72 33.26
N VAL A 182 17.35 14.50 32.79
CA VAL A 182 16.53 13.83 31.79
C VAL A 182 15.21 13.37 32.41
N ILE A 183 14.09 13.93 31.94
CA ILE A 183 12.73 13.57 32.32
C ILE A 183 12.05 12.69 31.26
N GLY A 184 12.63 12.59 30.07
CA GLY A 184 12.11 11.74 28.99
C GLY A 184 13.05 11.65 27.79
N VAL A 185 12.64 10.83 26.82
CA VAL A 185 13.32 10.63 25.53
C VAL A 185 12.37 11.00 24.41
N ALA A 186 12.75 11.95 23.57
CA ALA A 186 11.90 12.40 22.45
C ALA A 186 11.64 11.26 21.47
N THR A 187 10.39 11.08 21.08
CA THR A 187 9.97 10.14 20.03
C THR A 187 8.92 10.80 19.15
N LEU A 188 8.98 10.54 17.83
CA LEU A 188 8.03 11.09 16.87
C LEU A 188 6.88 10.10 16.71
N GLN A 189 5.66 10.49 17.09
CA GLN A 189 4.43 9.82 16.66
C GLN A 189 3.61 10.76 15.80
N LEU A 190 3.46 10.39 14.53
CA LEU A 190 2.51 11.06 13.63
C LEU A 190 1.13 10.43 13.85
N THR A 191 0.21 11.17 14.42
CA THR A 191 -1.23 10.90 14.27
C THR A 191 -1.76 11.73 13.12
N GLU A 192 -2.59 11.13 12.27
CA GLU A 192 -3.16 11.80 11.10
C GLU A 192 -3.73 13.18 11.47
N GLY A 193 -3.15 14.22 10.89
CA GLY A 193 -3.68 15.58 10.88
C GLY A 193 -3.14 16.61 11.88
N GLN A 194 -2.36 16.22 12.91
CA GLN A 194 -1.69 17.19 13.83
C GLN A 194 -0.33 16.67 14.29
N SER A 195 0.70 17.53 14.23
CA SER A 195 2.03 17.24 14.78
C SER A 195 1.98 17.32 16.31
N LEU A 196 1.74 16.19 16.98
CA LEU A 196 1.85 16.08 18.43
C LEU A 196 3.25 15.59 18.80
N ASN A 197 3.93 16.29 19.71
CA ASN A 197 5.27 15.96 20.15
C ASN A 197 5.19 15.16 21.46
N PHE A 198 5.84 14.01 21.47
CA PHE A 198 5.83 13.12 22.62
C PHE A 198 7.23 12.74 23.09
N ALA A 199 7.34 12.45 24.39
CA ALA A 199 8.53 11.87 24.98
C ALA A 199 8.16 10.64 25.81
N ILE A 200 9.04 9.65 25.76
CA ILE A 200 8.97 8.44 26.58
C ILE A 200 9.48 8.81 27.96
N PRO A 201 8.77 8.50 29.08
CA PRO A 201 9.18 8.88 30.41
C PRO A 201 10.54 8.30 30.81
N SER A 202 11.35 9.09 31.52
CA SER A 202 12.66 8.69 32.05
C SER A 202 12.64 7.52 33.04
N GLU A 203 11.48 7.24 33.66
CA GLU A 203 11.27 6.04 34.49
C GLU A 203 11.60 4.75 33.71
N ARG A 204 11.21 4.67 32.42
CA ARG A 204 11.52 3.52 31.53
C ARG A 204 13.02 3.44 31.23
N VAL A 205 13.68 4.60 31.03
CA VAL A 205 15.14 4.65 30.87
C VAL A 205 15.81 4.13 32.13
N ALA A 206 15.38 4.59 33.31
CA ALA A 206 15.94 4.17 34.58
C ALA A 206 15.72 2.67 34.87
N GLN A 207 14.60 2.10 34.44
CA GLN A 207 14.36 0.65 34.51
C GLN A 207 15.32 -0.11 33.57
N LEU A 208 15.54 0.39 32.37
CA LEU A 208 16.44 -0.21 31.36
C LEU A 208 17.89 -0.22 31.86
N LEU A 209 18.34 0.89 32.49
CA LEU A 209 19.69 1.01 33.07
C LEU A 209 19.93 0.06 34.26
N GLY A 210 18.88 -0.37 34.95
CA GLY A 210 18.95 -1.30 36.12
C GLY A 210 18.97 -2.78 35.73
N GLN A 211 18.87 -3.13 34.45
CA GLN A 211 18.86 -4.53 34.02
C GLN A 211 20.30 -5.08 33.90
N THR A 212 20.48 -6.37 34.23
CA THR A 212 21.73 -7.09 33.98
C THR A 212 21.69 -7.67 32.59
N ILE A 213 22.69 -7.32 31.73
CA ILE A 213 22.52 -7.54 30.29
C ILE A 213 23.76 -8.14 29.66
N ALA A 214 23.54 -9.07 28.72
CA ALA A 214 24.57 -9.52 27.78
C ALA A 214 24.62 -8.60 26.56
N LEU A 215 25.82 -8.20 26.16
CA LEU A 215 26.03 -7.42 24.95
C LEU A 215 25.59 -8.23 23.72
N ARG A 216 24.67 -7.66 22.93
CA ARG A 216 24.19 -8.23 21.68
C ARG A 216 24.72 -7.41 20.51
N THR A 217 25.04 -8.06 19.40
CA THR A 217 25.40 -7.36 18.17
C THR A 217 24.17 -6.67 17.56
N LEU A 218 24.39 -5.54 16.89
CA LEU A 218 23.32 -4.86 16.12
C LEU A 218 22.73 -5.80 15.06
N GLY A 219 23.59 -6.53 14.31
CA GLY A 219 23.14 -7.50 13.32
C GLY A 219 22.22 -8.57 13.90
N GLY A 220 22.55 -9.14 15.07
CA GLY A 220 21.69 -10.10 15.75
C GLY A 220 20.34 -9.52 16.17
N LEU A 221 20.30 -8.25 16.62
CA LEU A 221 19.03 -7.57 16.90
C LEU A 221 18.22 -7.36 15.63
N ALA A 222 18.87 -6.95 14.53
CA ALA A 222 18.21 -6.74 13.24
C ALA A 222 17.60 -8.04 12.69
N GLU A 223 18.33 -9.15 12.76
CA GLU A 223 17.86 -10.46 12.32
C GLU A 223 16.68 -10.97 13.16
N ASP A 224 16.73 -10.81 14.47
CA ASP A 224 15.61 -11.18 15.36
C ASP A 224 14.37 -10.30 15.06
N THR A 225 14.56 -9.03 14.80
CA THR A 225 13.47 -8.12 14.42
C THR A 225 12.84 -8.55 13.11
N ILE A 226 13.65 -8.82 12.08
CA ILE A 226 13.17 -9.30 10.77
C ILE A 226 12.43 -10.63 10.92
N ARG A 227 12.99 -11.57 11.69
CA ARG A 227 12.35 -12.87 11.95
C ARG A 227 10.99 -12.72 12.64
N SER A 228 10.90 -11.86 13.66
CA SER A 228 9.66 -11.60 14.39
C SER A 228 8.62 -10.91 13.50
N GLN A 229 9.02 -9.95 12.67
CA GLN A 229 8.14 -9.29 11.70
C GLN A 229 7.61 -10.30 10.68
N ARG A 230 8.49 -11.16 10.15
CA ARG A 230 8.10 -12.21 9.21
C ARG A 230 7.12 -13.20 9.81
N ALA A 231 7.38 -13.72 11.02
CA ALA A 231 6.48 -14.63 11.72
C ALA A 231 5.10 -14.00 12.00
N THR A 232 5.08 -12.70 12.32
CA THR A 232 3.83 -11.95 12.51
C THR A 232 3.06 -11.81 11.19
N ALA A 233 3.75 -11.50 10.10
CA ALA A 233 3.17 -11.39 8.76
C ALA A 233 2.60 -12.74 8.29
N GLU A 234 3.32 -13.84 8.47
CA GLU A 234 2.87 -15.19 8.13
C GLU A 234 1.61 -15.61 8.90
N ARG A 235 1.52 -15.25 10.18
CA ARG A 235 0.33 -15.50 10.99
C ARG A 235 -0.89 -14.75 10.42
N PHE A 236 -0.75 -13.46 10.08
CA PHE A 236 -1.84 -12.68 9.48
C PHE A 236 -2.19 -13.19 8.09
N TYR A 237 -1.19 -13.53 7.28
CA TYR A 237 -1.41 -14.11 5.96
C TYR A 237 -2.22 -15.41 6.02
N THR A 238 -1.86 -16.33 6.93
CA THR A 238 -2.60 -17.59 7.14
C THR A 238 -4.04 -17.35 7.57
N GLN A 239 -4.28 -16.37 8.47
CA GLN A 239 -5.63 -15.96 8.86
C GLN A 239 -6.41 -15.42 7.64
N GLY A 240 -5.79 -14.57 6.83
CA GLY A 240 -6.39 -14.06 5.59
C GLY A 240 -6.78 -15.17 4.62
N LEU A 241 -5.92 -16.17 4.41
CA LEU A 241 -6.24 -17.35 3.59
C LEU A 241 -7.46 -18.11 4.11
N GLY A 242 -7.62 -18.23 5.43
CA GLY A 242 -8.77 -18.86 6.05
C GLY A 242 -10.10 -18.14 5.77
N PHE A 243 -10.11 -16.82 5.62
CA PHE A 243 -11.28 -16.05 5.18
C PHE A 243 -11.47 -16.13 3.66
N LEU A 244 -10.39 -16.06 2.91
CA LEU A 244 -10.44 -16.17 1.45
C LEU A 244 -11.02 -17.53 1.00
N SER A 245 -10.72 -18.62 1.68
CA SER A 245 -11.30 -19.95 1.38
C SER A 245 -12.81 -20.04 1.57
N ARG A 246 -13.41 -19.06 2.28
CA ARG A 246 -14.85 -18.88 2.48
C ARG A 246 -15.45 -17.82 1.55
N ASP A 247 -14.67 -17.35 0.58
CA ASP A 247 -15.00 -16.25 -0.33
C ASP A 247 -15.21 -14.88 0.34
N ASP A 248 -14.75 -14.71 1.59
CA ASP A 248 -14.83 -13.46 2.34
C ASP A 248 -13.58 -12.60 2.06
N CYS A 249 -13.56 -11.97 0.88
CA CYS A 249 -12.46 -11.07 0.48
C CYS A 249 -12.39 -9.79 1.33
N GLU A 250 -13.49 -9.31 1.92
CA GLU A 250 -13.47 -8.09 2.74
C GLU A 250 -12.64 -8.30 4.02
N THR A 251 -12.94 -9.36 4.76
CA THR A 251 -12.18 -9.70 5.97
C THR A 251 -10.76 -10.18 5.62
N ALA A 252 -10.60 -10.99 4.57
CA ALA A 252 -9.30 -11.48 4.12
C ALA A 252 -8.35 -10.31 3.80
N LEU A 253 -8.84 -9.27 3.10
CA LEU A 253 -8.07 -8.08 2.75
C LEU A 253 -7.53 -7.35 3.99
N ALA A 254 -8.32 -7.22 5.05
CA ALA A 254 -7.87 -6.61 6.29
C ALA A 254 -6.68 -7.37 6.91
N TYR A 255 -6.70 -8.70 6.87
CA TYR A 255 -5.60 -9.54 7.34
C TYR A 255 -4.38 -9.48 6.42
N PHE A 256 -4.56 -9.50 5.11
CA PHE A 256 -3.44 -9.36 4.16
C PHE A 256 -2.75 -8.01 4.30
N LYS A 257 -3.49 -6.93 4.52
CA LYS A 257 -2.91 -5.60 4.82
C LYS A 257 -2.08 -5.63 6.10
N ARG A 258 -2.58 -6.23 7.18
CA ARG A 258 -1.79 -6.41 8.40
C ARG A 258 -0.52 -7.24 8.17
N ALA A 259 -0.57 -8.21 7.27
CA ALA A 259 0.61 -8.98 6.89
C ALA A 259 1.63 -8.13 6.13
N THR A 260 1.19 -7.29 5.18
CA THR A 260 2.06 -6.36 4.43
C THR A 260 2.60 -5.23 5.30
N ASP A 261 1.87 -4.79 6.33
CA ASP A 261 2.32 -3.81 7.31
C ASP A 261 3.41 -4.41 8.22
N ALA A 262 3.23 -5.68 8.64
CA ALA A 262 4.22 -6.38 9.46
C ALA A 262 5.51 -6.70 8.69
N ASP A 263 5.40 -7.14 7.44
CA ASP A 263 6.53 -7.38 6.54
C ASP A 263 6.24 -6.82 5.13
N PRO A 264 6.67 -5.59 4.82
CA PRO A 264 6.48 -5.00 3.49
C PRO A 264 7.15 -5.76 2.34
N LYS A 265 8.06 -6.71 2.62
CA LYS A 265 8.69 -7.57 1.63
C LYS A 265 7.95 -8.89 1.38
N TYR A 266 6.81 -9.09 2.03
CA TYR A 266 6.00 -10.30 1.87
C TYR A 266 5.20 -10.25 0.56
N ALA A 267 5.82 -10.67 -0.55
CA ALA A 267 5.24 -10.59 -1.88
C ALA A 267 3.90 -11.35 -2.01
N GLU A 268 3.77 -12.52 -1.37
CA GLU A 268 2.53 -13.31 -1.38
C GLU A 268 1.37 -12.56 -0.70
N ALA A 269 1.63 -11.83 0.38
CA ALA A 269 0.60 -11.02 1.04
C ALA A 269 0.16 -9.84 0.16
N TRP A 270 1.09 -9.22 -0.56
CA TRP A 270 0.77 -8.19 -1.55
C TRP A 270 -0.05 -8.76 -2.72
N ALA A 271 0.29 -9.95 -3.22
CA ALA A 271 -0.45 -10.62 -4.29
C ALA A 271 -1.92 -10.87 -3.88
N GLN A 272 -2.14 -11.41 -2.67
CA GLN A 272 -3.49 -11.62 -2.15
C GLN A 272 -4.24 -10.31 -1.83
N THR A 273 -3.52 -9.27 -1.39
CA THR A 273 -4.08 -7.92 -1.26
C THR A 273 -4.60 -7.42 -2.61
N GLY A 274 -3.83 -7.58 -3.67
CA GLY A 274 -4.23 -7.23 -5.04
C GLY A 274 -5.45 -8.01 -5.51
N PHE A 275 -5.45 -9.31 -5.33
CA PHE A 275 -6.56 -10.20 -5.72
C PHE A 275 -7.88 -9.84 -5.01
N CYS A 276 -7.87 -9.72 -3.68
CA CYS A 276 -9.06 -9.34 -2.94
C CYS A 276 -9.52 -7.91 -3.26
N SER A 277 -8.60 -6.98 -3.44
CA SER A 277 -8.94 -5.60 -3.83
C SER A 277 -9.63 -5.56 -5.20
N GLU A 278 -9.15 -6.35 -6.17
CA GLU A 278 -9.78 -6.45 -7.49
C GLU A 278 -11.19 -7.04 -7.39
N LYS A 279 -11.36 -8.14 -6.66
CA LYS A 279 -12.63 -8.79 -6.44
C LYS A 279 -13.68 -7.89 -5.77
N LEU A 280 -13.21 -6.94 -4.93
CA LEU A 280 -14.03 -5.92 -4.27
C LEU A 280 -14.23 -4.64 -5.10
N GLY A 281 -13.73 -4.58 -6.34
CA GLY A 281 -13.79 -3.40 -7.20
C GLY A 281 -12.89 -2.23 -6.76
N ARG A 282 -11.92 -2.50 -5.87
CA ARG A 282 -10.96 -1.51 -5.36
C ARG A 282 -9.73 -1.43 -6.27
N HIS A 283 -9.95 -1.10 -7.55
CA HIS A 283 -8.92 -1.20 -8.60
C HIS A 283 -7.65 -0.41 -8.33
N SER A 284 -7.75 0.80 -7.76
CA SER A 284 -6.57 1.60 -7.41
C SER A 284 -5.68 0.92 -6.35
N GLU A 285 -6.28 0.17 -5.44
CA GLU A 285 -5.56 -0.60 -4.42
C GLU A 285 -4.94 -1.85 -5.04
N ALA A 286 -5.65 -2.54 -5.93
CA ALA A 286 -5.14 -3.68 -6.68
C ALA A 286 -3.90 -3.30 -7.53
N ILE A 287 -3.93 -2.15 -8.21
CA ILE A 287 -2.78 -1.61 -8.95
C ILE A 287 -1.59 -1.36 -8.03
N ARG A 288 -1.80 -0.75 -6.86
CA ARG A 288 -0.72 -0.50 -5.89
C ARG A 288 -0.11 -1.81 -5.39
N ALA A 289 -0.95 -2.78 -5.04
CA ALA A 289 -0.49 -4.08 -4.56
C ALA A 289 0.32 -4.82 -5.64
N SER A 290 -0.17 -4.87 -6.88
CA SER A 290 0.55 -5.48 -8.01
C SER A 290 1.90 -4.82 -8.27
N ARG A 291 1.99 -3.48 -8.18
CA ARG A 291 3.28 -2.75 -8.28
C ARG A 291 4.27 -3.17 -7.20
N GLN A 292 3.79 -3.40 -5.97
CA GLN A 292 4.66 -3.88 -4.89
C GLN A 292 5.18 -5.30 -5.18
N VAL A 293 4.31 -6.20 -5.67
CA VAL A 293 4.77 -7.54 -6.08
C VAL A 293 5.81 -7.44 -7.20
N ILE A 294 5.59 -6.62 -8.23
CA ILE A 294 6.54 -6.41 -9.33
C ILE A 294 7.88 -5.84 -8.83
N THR A 295 7.84 -4.93 -7.85
CA THR A 295 9.07 -4.39 -7.23
C THR A 295 9.86 -5.48 -6.50
N LEU A 296 9.16 -6.40 -5.82
CA LEU A 296 9.77 -7.49 -5.07
C LEU A 296 10.16 -8.69 -5.95
N ARG A 297 9.38 -8.94 -7.02
CA ARG A 297 9.52 -10.03 -8.00
C ARG A 297 9.27 -9.52 -9.40
N PRO A 298 10.27 -8.95 -10.07
CA PRO A 298 10.11 -8.31 -11.39
C PRO A 298 9.73 -9.29 -12.52
N ASP A 299 9.93 -10.58 -12.31
CA ASP A 299 9.65 -11.68 -13.23
C ASP A 299 8.25 -12.33 -13.03
N SER A 300 7.38 -11.71 -12.25
CA SER A 300 6.02 -12.20 -12.03
C SER A 300 5.06 -11.81 -13.17
N ALA A 301 4.88 -12.69 -14.16
CA ALA A 301 3.90 -12.51 -15.24
C ALA A 301 2.48 -12.31 -14.70
N GLU A 302 2.09 -13.07 -13.68
CA GLU A 302 0.80 -12.99 -13.01
C GLU A 302 0.54 -11.57 -12.43
N SER A 303 1.56 -10.95 -11.84
CA SER A 303 1.40 -9.62 -11.25
C SER A 303 1.18 -8.54 -12.31
N TYR A 304 1.82 -8.65 -13.46
CA TYR A 304 1.55 -7.79 -14.61
C TYR A 304 0.16 -8.03 -15.19
N PHE A 305 -0.29 -9.30 -15.25
CA PHE A 305 -1.65 -9.64 -15.68
C PHE A 305 -2.69 -9.01 -14.74
N ASN A 306 -2.56 -9.22 -13.43
CA ASN A 306 -3.47 -8.68 -12.42
C ASN A 306 -3.50 -7.14 -12.44
N MET A 307 -2.35 -6.50 -12.63
CA MET A 307 -2.28 -5.05 -12.83
C MET A 307 -3.01 -4.60 -14.09
N GLY A 308 -2.87 -5.36 -15.18
CA GLY A 308 -3.58 -5.12 -16.44
C GLY A 308 -5.10 -5.23 -16.28
N LEU A 309 -5.55 -6.21 -15.50
CA LEU A 309 -6.97 -6.43 -15.17
C LEU A 309 -7.53 -5.24 -14.37
N ALA A 310 -6.82 -4.81 -13.33
CA ALA A 310 -7.22 -3.66 -12.51
C ALA A 310 -7.25 -2.34 -13.34
N TYR A 311 -6.32 -2.14 -14.26
CA TYR A 311 -6.37 -1.04 -15.20
C TYR A 311 -7.57 -1.13 -16.15
N PHE A 312 -7.90 -2.35 -16.63
CA PHE A 312 -9.03 -2.55 -17.53
C PHE A 312 -10.36 -2.16 -16.86
N TYR A 313 -10.61 -2.65 -15.65
CA TYR A 313 -11.84 -2.34 -14.92
C TYR A 313 -11.92 -0.89 -14.44
N SER A 314 -10.79 -0.21 -14.30
CA SER A 314 -10.74 1.24 -14.06
C SER A 314 -10.80 2.08 -15.35
N ASN A 315 -11.13 1.47 -16.51
CA ASN A 315 -11.19 2.10 -17.83
C ASN A 315 -9.87 2.71 -18.34
N GLN A 316 -8.74 2.32 -17.78
CA GLN A 316 -7.40 2.74 -18.18
C GLN A 316 -6.85 1.73 -19.21
N PHE A 317 -7.49 1.69 -20.41
CA PHE A 317 -7.27 0.62 -21.39
C PHE A 317 -5.88 0.63 -22.03
N ARG A 318 -5.22 1.79 -22.11
CA ARG A 318 -3.85 1.89 -22.64
C ARG A 318 -2.86 1.26 -21.66
N GLU A 319 -2.96 1.62 -20.39
CA GLU A 319 -2.15 1.09 -19.29
C GLU A 319 -2.39 -0.42 -19.14
N SER A 320 -3.64 -0.86 -19.27
CA SER A 320 -4.03 -2.27 -19.28
C SER A 320 -3.29 -3.04 -20.38
N ALA A 321 -3.34 -2.55 -21.62
CA ALA A 321 -2.67 -3.19 -22.76
C ALA A 321 -1.14 -3.26 -22.56
N GLU A 322 -0.51 -2.21 -22.02
CA GLU A 322 0.92 -2.23 -21.73
C GLU A 322 1.27 -3.24 -20.61
N ALA A 323 0.45 -3.34 -19.56
CA ALA A 323 0.65 -4.33 -18.50
C ALA A 323 0.52 -5.76 -19.03
N TYR A 324 -0.50 -6.07 -19.86
CA TYR A 324 -0.63 -7.39 -20.50
C TYR A 324 0.53 -7.72 -21.42
N LYS A 325 1.06 -6.74 -22.16
CA LYS A 325 2.27 -6.95 -22.96
C LYS A 325 3.50 -7.28 -22.12
N GLN A 326 3.63 -6.68 -20.93
CA GLN A 326 4.70 -7.07 -20.00
C GLN A 326 4.50 -8.50 -19.51
N ALA A 327 3.27 -8.88 -19.13
CA ALA A 327 2.94 -10.26 -18.77
C ALA A 327 3.33 -11.24 -19.86
N LEU A 328 2.99 -10.94 -21.13
CA LEU A 328 3.32 -11.78 -22.30
C LEU A 328 4.81 -11.81 -22.68
N ARG A 329 5.62 -10.85 -22.23
CA ARG A 329 7.09 -10.94 -22.37
C ARG A 329 7.67 -12.00 -21.43
N LEU A 330 7.05 -12.17 -20.26
CA LEU A 330 7.48 -13.12 -19.23
C LEU A 330 6.86 -14.51 -19.46
N ASP A 331 5.60 -14.57 -19.91
CA ASP A 331 4.87 -15.79 -20.25
C ASP A 331 4.22 -15.65 -21.64
N PRO A 332 4.94 -15.98 -22.74
CA PRO A 332 4.49 -15.79 -24.12
C PRO A 332 3.37 -16.73 -24.56
N ASP A 333 3.11 -17.81 -23.82
CA ASP A 333 2.14 -18.83 -24.23
C ASP A 333 0.84 -18.78 -23.41
N ASN A 334 0.58 -17.66 -22.72
CA ASN A 334 -0.62 -17.44 -21.93
C ASN A 334 -1.79 -16.99 -22.79
N ALA A 335 -2.69 -17.92 -23.12
CA ALA A 335 -3.87 -17.66 -23.94
C ALA A 335 -4.84 -16.65 -23.30
N GLU A 336 -4.97 -16.65 -21.97
CA GLU A 336 -5.85 -15.77 -21.23
C GLU A 336 -5.37 -14.31 -21.28
N THR A 337 -4.06 -14.12 -21.18
CA THR A 337 -3.46 -12.79 -21.30
C THR A 337 -3.63 -12.21 -22.71
N TYR A 338 -3.51 -13.04 -23.78
CA TYR A 338 -3.82 -12.60 -25.14
C TYR A 338 -5.29 -12.24 -25.30
N TYR A 339 -6.20 -13.03 -24.73
CA TYR A 339 -7.63 -12.70 -24.75
C TYR A 339 -7.90 -11.36 -24.06
N ALA A 340 -7.36 -11.14 -22.87
CA ALA A 340 -7.48 -9.89 -22.12
C ALA A 340 -6.87 -8.69 -22.88
N LEU A 341 -5.72 -8.88 -23.53
CA LEU A 341 -5.10 -7.87 -24.38
C LEU A 341 -6.01 -7.51 -25.57
N GLY A 342 -6.66 -8.51 -26.18
CA GLY A 342 -7.66 -8.30 -27.23
C GLY A 342 -8.83 -7.45 -26.77
N LEU A 343 -9.36 -7.71 -25.56
CA LEU A 343 -10.42 -6.88 -24.96
C LEU A 343 -9.97 -5.43 -24.77
N ALA A 344 -8.75 -5.21 -24.29
CA ALA A 344 -8.20 -3.87 -24.09
C ALA A 344 -8.05 -3.12 -25.43
N TYR A 345 -7.53 -3.79 -26.47
CA TYR A 345 -7.43 -3.21 -27.82
C TYR A 345 -8.80 -2.91 -28.43
N GLY A 346 -9.80 -3.76 -28.21
CA GLY A 346 -11.17 -3.51 -28.64
C GLY A 346 -11.75 -2.24 -28.02
N LYS A 347 -11.50 -1.99 -26.72
CA LYS A 347 -11.89 -0.74 -26.03
C LYS A 347 -11.14 0.50 -26.56
N LEU A 348 -9.93 0.33 -27.08
CA LEU A 348 -9.14 1.39 -27.70
C LEU A 348 -9.48 1.62 -29.19
N GLY A 349 -10.36 0.82 -29.80
CA GLY A 349 -10.67 0.87 -31.23
C GLY A 349 -9.53 0.36 -32.13
N ARG A 350 -8.57 -0.37 -31.60
CA ARG A 350 -7.40 -0.91 -32.30
C ARG A 350 -7.74 -2.27 -32.91
N THR A 351 -8.54 -2.26 -33.97
CA THR A 351 -9.18 -3.47 -34.51
C THR A 351 -8.19 -4.54 -34.98
N GLU A 352 -7.09 -4.19 -35.62
CA GLU A 352 -6.14 -5.20 -36.12
C GLU A 352 -5.39 -5.87 -34.98
N GLU A 353 -4.98 -5.11 -33.95
CA GLU A 353 -4.33 -5.67 -32.78
C GLU A 353 -5.31 -6.49 -31.93
N GLU A 354 -6.59 -6.11 -31.87
CA GLU A 354 -7.67 -6.91 -31.27
C GLU A 354 -7.74 -8.28 -31.95
N ILE A 355 -7.79 -8.31 -33.26
CA ILE A 355 -7.83 -9.55 -34.09
C ILE A 355 -6.60 -10.41 -33.81
N GLN A 356 -5.41 -9.82 -33.90
CA GLN A 356 -4.16 -10.57 -33.67
C GLN A 356 -4.09 -11.19 -32.30
N SER A 357 -4.55 -10.45 -31.27
CA SER A 357 -4.58 -10.94 -29.90
C SER A 357 -5.51 -12.13 -29.74
N TYR A 358 -6.76 -12.04 -30.23
CA TYR A 358 -7.68 -13.19 -30.16
C TYR A 358 -7.20 -14.38 -31.02
N ARG A 359 -6.61 -14.13 -32.21
CA ARG A 359 -6.00 -15.20 -33.01
C ARG A 359 -4.91 -15.94 -32.26
N ARG A 360 -4.06 -15.23 -31.51
CA ARG A 360 -3.02 -15.86 -30.70
C ARG A 360 -3.66 -16.65 -29.56
N ALA A 361 -4.68 -16.12 -28.89
CA ALA A 361 -5.41 -16.82 -27.82
C ALA A 361 -5.98 -18.17 -28.31
N VAL A 362 -6.69 -18.18 -29.45
CA VAL A 362 -7.29 -19.42 -30.00
C VAL A 362 -6.27 -20.41 -30.58
N ARG A 363 -5.08 -19.95 -30.96
CA ARG A 363 -3.98 -20.86 -31.35
C ARG A 363 -3.35 -21.57 -30.16
N LEU A 364 -3.26 -20.89 -29.02
CA LEU A 364 -2.70 -21.43 -27.77
C LEU A 364 -3.71 -22.32 -27.06
N ARG A 365 -4.99 -21.97 -27.09
CA ARG A 365 -6.08 -22.76 -26.51
C ARG A 365 -7.14 -22.99 -27.58
N LEU A 366 -7.14 -24.19 -28.17
CA LEU A 366 -8.00 -24.54 -29.30
C LEU A 366 -9.49 -24.64 -28.96
N ASP A 367 -9.83 -24.79 -27.70
CA ASP A 367 -11.19 -24.86 -27.14
C ASP A 367 -11.65 -23.54 -26.49
N TYR A 368 -10.95 -22.42 -26.75
CA TYR A 368 -11.25 -21.13 -26.13
C TYR A 368 -12.48 -20.45 -26.78
N THR A 369 -13.66 -20.91 -26.42
CA THR A 369 -14.94 -20.49 -27.00
C THR A 369 -15.15 -18.97 -26.95
N ASP A 370 -14.84 -18.31 -25.82
CA ASP A 370 -15.04 -16.86 -25.66
C ASP A 370 -14.14 -16.07 -26.62
N ALA A 371 -12.93 -16.55 -26.86
CA ALA A 371 -12.04 -15.92 -27.82
C ALA A 371 -12.52 -16.11 -29.26
N TYR A 372 -13.08 -17.26 -29.63
CA TYR A 372 -13.71 -17.45 -30.95
C TYR A 372 -14.94 -16.56 -31.13
N GLU A 373 -15.78 -16.41 -30.11
CA GLU A 373 -16.95 -15.50 -30.16
C GLU A 373 -16.52 -14.06 -30.42
N ARG A 374 -15.53 -13.56 -29.64
CA ARG A 374 -14.97 -12.21 -29.85
C ARG A 374 -14.33 -12.05 -31.20
N LEU A 375 -13.58 -13.06 -31.66
CA LEU A 375 -12.91 -13.06 -32.95
C LEU A 375 -13.94 -13.03 -34.09
N GLY A 376 -15.02 -13.80 -34.02
CA GLY A 376 -16.10 -13.75 -34.97
C GLY A 376 -16.73 -12.36 -35.04
N GLY A 377 -17.03 -11.78 -33.87
CA GLY A 377 -17.61 -10.44 -33.76
C GLY A 377 -16.73 -9.34 -34.32
N VAL A 378 -15.41 -9.36 -34.04
CA VAL A 378 -14.49 -8.33 -34.58
C VAL A 378 -14.31 -8.49 -36.07
N TYR A 379 -14.25 -9.70 -36.63
CA TYR A 379 -14.19 -9.93 -38.06
C TYR A 379 -15.44 -9.42 -38.78
N MET A 380 -16.65 -9.61 -38.21
CA MET A 380 -17.88 -9.03 -38.74
C MET A 380 -17.81 -7.50 -38.80
N ARG A 381 -17.38 -6.84 -37.72
CA ARG A 381 -17.20 -5.37 -37.69
C ARG A 381 -16.16 -4.88 -38.68
N ALA A 382 -15.11 -5.66 -38.94
CA ALA A 382 -14.02 -5.33 -39.85
C ALA A 382 -14.36 -5.65 -41.30
N GLY A 383 -15.56 -6.19 -41.63
CA GLY A 383 -15.94 -6.61 -42.99
C GLY A 383 -15.21 -7.87 -43.47
N ARG A 384 -14.49 -8.58 -42.59
CA ARG A 384 -13.74 -9.80 -42.95
C ARG A 384 -14.61 -11.03 -42.79
N PHE A 385 -15.67 -11.10 -43.60
CA PHE A 385 -16.77 -12.07 -43.42
C PHE A 385 -16.32 -13.54 -43.57
N ALA A 386 -15.37 -13.83 -44.48
CA ALA A 386 -14.83 -15.20 -44.59
C ALA A 386 -14.08 -15.65 -43.34
N ASP A 387 -13.34 -14.76 -42.72
CA ASP A 387 -12.67 -15.04 -41.42
C ASP A 387 -13.68 -15.17 -40.29
N ALA A 388 -14.77 -14.38 -40.29
CA ALA A 388 -15.87 -14.49 -39.34
C ALA A 388 -16.53 -15.87 -39.42
N VAL A 389 -16.84 -16.37 -40.64
CA VAL A 389 -17.37 -17.72 -40.85
C VAL A 389 -16.44 -18.78 -40.28
N TRP A 390 -15.13 -18.66 -40.49
CA TRP A 390 -14.15 -19.60 -39.90
C TRP A 390 -14.24 -19.61 -38.39
N ALA A 391 -14.21 -18.44 -37.73
CA ALA A 391 -14.21 -18.33 -36.26
C ALA A 391 -15.55 -18.84 -35.67
N LEU A 392 -16.68 -18.45 -36.29
CA LEU A 392 -18.02 -18.84 -35.83
C LEU A 392 -18.30 -20.35 -36.05
N ASN A 393 -17.81 -20.94 -37.16
CA ASN A 393 -17.86 -22.38 -37.35
C ASN A 393 -17.10 -23.14 -36.25
N LYS A 394 -15.93 -22.63 -35.84
CA LYS A 394 -15.22 -23.22 -34.70
C LYS A 394 -16.03 -23.08 -33.41
N LEU A 395 -16.64 -21.94 -33.17
CA LEU A 395 -17.50 -21.72 -32.00
C LEU A 395 -18.68 -22.70 -31.94
N VAL A 396 -19.44 -22.88 -33.04
CA VAL A 396 -20.59 -23.81 -33.06
C VAL A 396 -20.17 -25.28 -32.98
N GLN A 397 -18.95 -25.63 -33.45
CA GLN A 397 -18.37 -26.97 -33.21
C GLN A 397 -18.09 -27.20 -31.74
N LEU A 398 -17.59 -26.20 -31.02
CA LEU A 398 -17.25 -26.31 -29.58
C LEU A 398 -18.46 -26.15 -28.68
N LYS A 399 -19.46 -25.35 -29.10
CA LYS A 399 -20.73 -25.10 -28.40
C LYS A 399 -21.92 -25.35 -29.34
N PRO A 400 -22.30 -26.60 -29.61
CA PRO A 400 -23.38 -26.93 -30.56
C PRO A 400 -24.77 -26.43 -30.17
N GLY A 401 -24.97 -26.07 -28.88
CA GLY A 401 -26.24 -25.52 -28.37
C GLY A 401 -26.33 -23.99 -28.40
N ASP A 402 -25.30 -23.28 -28.94
CA ASP A 402 -25.29 -21.81 -28.95
C ASP A 402 -26.08 -21.23 -30.14
N ALA A 403 -27.36 -20.95 -29.91
CA ALA A 403 -28.23 -20.33 -30.90
C ALA A 403 -27.73 -18.98 -31.42
N LYS A 404 -27.06 -18.17 -30.56
CA LYS A 404 -26.50 -16.87 -30.98
C LYS A 404 -25.35 -17.04 -31.93
N ALA A 405 -24.47 -18.03 -31.69
CA ALA A 405 -23.36 -18.34 -32.57
C ALA A 405 -23.84 -18.76 -33.96
N TYR A 406 -24.87 -19.62 -34.03
CA TYR A 406 -25.50 -19.99 -35.34
C TYR A 406 -26.14 -18.81 -36.03
N ASN A 407 -26.85 -17.93 -35.31
CA ASN A 407 -27.41 -16.71 -35.91
C ASN A 407 -26.30 -15.83 -36.49
N ASN A 408 -25.23 -15.57 -35.75
CA ASN A 408 -24.10 -14.75 -36.23
C ASN A 408 -23.38 -15.40 -37.42
N LEU A 409 -23.29 -16.74 -37.45
CA LEU A 409 -22.77 -17.49 -38.58
C LEU A 409 -23.63 -17.29 -39.81
N GLY A 410 -24.97 -17.35 -39.68
CA GLY A 410 -25.92 -17.08 -40.74
C GLY A 410 -25.76 -15.65 -41.29
N GLU A 411 -25.62 -14.65 -40.40
CA GLU A 411 -25.38 -13.26 -40.83
C GLU A 411 -24.07 -13.11 -41.60
N ALA A 412 -23.01 -13.83 -41.18
CA ALA A 412 -21.74 -13.84 -41.90
C ALA A 412 -21.89 -14.46 -43.34
N TYR A 413 -22.66 -15.54 -43.44
CA TYR A 413 -22.98 -16.14 -44.77
C TYR A 413 -23.79 -15.21 -45.65
N VAL A 414 -24.77 -14.48 -45.09
CA VAL A 414 -25.53 -13.46 -45.84
C VAL A 414 -24.58 -12.41 -46.44
N LYS A 415 -23.63 -11.93 -45.66
CA LYS A 415 -22.62 -10.94 -46.15
C LYS A 415 -21.70 -11.48 -47.24
N LEU A 416 -21.56 -12.80 -47.35
CA LEU A 416 -20.81 -13.49 -48.40
C LEU A 416 -21.71 -13.90 -49.61
N ASN A 417 -22.99 -13.50 -49.62
CA ASN A 417 -23.98 -13.95 -50.61
C ASN A 417 -24.17 -15.48 -50.65
N ARG A 418 -23.96 -16.18 -49.55
CA ARG A 418 -24.13 -17.62 -49.38
C ARG A 418 -25.49 -17.90 -48.73
N GLY A 419 -26.56 -17.68 -49.46
CA GLY A 419 -27.92 -17.69 -48.96
C GLY A 419 -28.36 -19.05 -48.40
N GLU A 420 -28.03 -20.18 -49.03
CA GLU A 420 -28.40 -21.53 -48.56
C GLU A 420 -27.73 -21.86 -47.24
N ASP A 421 -26.44 -21.54 -47.11
CA ASP A 421 -25.68 -21.73 -45.88
C ASP A 421 -26.22 -20.84 -44.76
N ALA A 422 -26.61 -19.60 -45.08
CA ALA A 422 -27.23 -18.68 -44.11
C ALA A 422 -28.56 -19.25 -43.59
N VAL A 423 -29.43 -19.73 -44.45
CA VAL A 423 -30.72 -20.37 -44.06
C VAL A 423 -30.47 -21.61 -43.20
N ALA A 424 -29.48 -22.45 -43.58
CA ALA A 424 -29.12 -23.61 -42.74
C ALA A 424 -28.66 -23.21 -41.32
N ALA A 425 -27.85 -22.19 -41.22
CA ALA A 425 -27.36 -21.67 -39.95
C ALA A 425 -28.49 -21.05 -39.09
N PHE A 426 -29.34 -20.19 -39.69
CA PHE A 426 -30.51 -19.61 -38.99
C PHE A 426 -31.49 -20.69 -38.51
N ARG A 427 -31.73 -21.74 -39.31
CA ARG A 427 -32.54 -22.88 -38.91
C ARG A 427 -31.97 -23.58 -37.67
N GLN A 428 -30.66 -23.79 -37.64
CA GLN A 428 -30.05 -24.35 -36.42
C GLN A 428 -30.23 -23.41 -35.21
N ALA A 429 -30.12 -22.10 -35.39
CA ALA A 429 -30.38 -21.13 -34.33
C ALA A 429 -31.83 -21.26 -33.75
N THR A 430 -32.83 -21.38 -34.63
CA THR A 430 -34.22 -21.55 -34.20
C THR A 430 -34.49 -22.90 -33.53
N LEU A 431 -33.81 -23.97 -33.96
CA LEU A 431 -33.87 -25.27 -33.33
C LEU A 431 -33.26 -25.29 -31.93
N MET A 432 -32.10 -24.59 -31.74
CA MET A 432 -31.42 -24.53 -30.44
C MET A 432 -32.16 -23.62 -29.45
N LYS A 433 -32.85 -22.59 -29.94
CA LYS A 433 -33.61 -21.65 -29.12
C LYS A 433 -34.92 -21.28 -29.81
N PRO A 434 -36.06 -22.03 -29.51
CA PRO A 434 -37.36 -21.85 -30.18
C PRO A 434 -38.05 -20.50 -29.90
N ASP A 435 -37.61 -19.72 -28.94
CA ASP A 435 -38.10 -18.37 -28.63
C ASP A 435 -37.19 -17.25 -29.16
N PHE A 436 -36.23 -17.57 -30.04
CA PHE A 436 -35.25 -16.58 -30.55
C PHE A 436 -35.82 -15.81 -31.76
N ALA A 437 -36.68 -14.83 -31.51
CA ALA A 437 -37.38 -14.05 -32.56
C ALA A 437 -36.44 -13.53 -33.67
N ARG A 438 -35.25 -12.99 -33.31
CA ARG A 438 -34.27 -12.49 -34.30
C ARG A 438 -33.82 -13.59 -35.25
N ALA A 439 -33.66 -14.83 -34.83
CA ALA A 439 -33.27 -15.93 -35.69
C ALA A 439 -34.37 -16.29 -36.69
N TYR A 440 -35.63 -16.30 -36.25
CA TYR A 440 -36.79 -16.50 -37.17
C TYR A 440 -36.90 -15.36 -38.19
N PHE A 441 -36.69 -14.12 -37.78
CA PHE A 441 -36.67 -12.97 -38.67
C PHE A 441 -35.58 -13.13 -39.72
N ASN A 442 -34.35 -13.46 -39.32
CA ASN A 442 -33.23 -13.66 -40.25
C ASN A 442 -33.46 -14.85 -41.18
N LEU A 443 -34.07 -15.96 -40.64
CA LEU A 443 -34.44 -17.13 -41.41
C LEU A 443 -35.50 -16.77 -42.48
N GLY A 444 -36.52 -16.01 -42.08
CA GLY A 444 -37.57 -15.53 -43.00
C GLY A 444 -36.98 -14.67 -44.15
N LYS A 445 -36.11 -13.71 -43.81
CA LYS A 445 -35.39 -12.91 -44.81
C LYS A 445 -34.50 -13.76 -45.72
N GLY A 446 -33.85 -14.79 -45.16
CA GLY A 446 -33.08 -15.77 -45.94
C GLY A 446 -33.94 -16.50 -46.96
N TYR A 447 -35.15 -16.95 -46.56
CA TYR A 447 -36.09 -17.59 -47.48
C TYR A 447 -36.60 -16.63 -48.53
N VAL A 448 -36.91 -15.38 -48.18
CA VAL A 448 -37.28 -14.35 -49.17
C VAL A 448 -36.18 -14.19 -50.21
N ALA A 449 -34.90 -14.08 -49.79
CA ALA A 449 -33.77 -13.94 -50.71
C ALA A 449 -33.54 -15.14 -51.63
N LEU A 450 -33.97 -16.34 -51.20
CA LEU A 450 -33.95 -17.56 -52.00
C LEU A 450 -35.24 -17.79 -52.82
N GLY A 451 -36.16 -16.83 -52.81
CA GLY A 451 -37.44 -16.95 -53.52
C GLY A 451 -38.44 -17.93 -52.90
N ASN A 452 -38.20 -18.44 -51.69
CA ASN A 452 -39.09 -19.39 -51.01
C ASN A 452 -40.10 -18.64 -50.14
N ARG A 453 -41.17 -18.15 -50.78
CA ARG A 453 -42.20 -17.35 -50.18
C ARG A 453 -42.97 -18.11 -49.08
N ASP A 454 -43.26 -19.39 -49.30
CA ASP A 454 -44.08 -20.19 -48.35
C ASP A 454 -43.29 -20.39 -47.06
N ALA A 455 -42.05 -20.76 -47.10
CA ALA A 455 -41.19 -20.87 -45.93
C ALA A 455 -41.00 -19.52 -45.19
N ALA A 456 -40.97 -18.39 -45.93
CA ALA A 456 -40.93 -17.08 -45.29
C ALA A 456 -42.21 -16.75 -44.54
N LEU A 457 -43.38 -17.11 -45.07
CA LEU A 457 -44.68 -16.94 -44.42
C LEU A 457 -44.82 -17.83 -43.18
N GLU A 458 -44.23 -19.02 -43.14
CA GLU A 458 -44.18 -19.87 -41.93
C GLU A 458 -43.42 -19.14 -40.83
N GLN A 459 -42.28 -18.54 -41.15
CA GLN A 459 -41.49 -17.80 -40.14
C GLN A 459 -42.23 -16.55 -39.66
N TYR A 460 -42.91 -15.84 -40.51
CA TYR A 460 -43.80 -14.73 -40.16
C TYR A 460 -44.89 -15.16 -39.16
N ASN A 461 -45.55 -16.28 -39.40
CA ASN A 461 -46.61 -16.78 -38.50
C ASN A 461 -46.07 -17.11 -37.11
N ILE A 462 -44.85 -17.66 -36.99
CA ILE A 462 -44.18 -17.90 -35.70
C ILE A 462 -43.84 -16.56 -35.04
N LEU A 463 -43.26 -15.62 -35.79
CA LEU A 463 -42.88 -14.29 -35.29
C LEU A 463 -44.05 -13.50 -34.75
N ARG A 464 -45.28 -13.63 -35.31
CA ARG A 464 -46.46 -12.96 -34.78
C ARG A 464 -46.76 -13.27 -33.33
N THR A 465 -46.30 -14.41 -32.84
CA THR A 465 -46.44 -14.81 -31.43
C THR A 465 -45.24 -14.47 -30.56
N LEU A 466 -44.05 -14.35 -31.17
CA LEU A 466 -42.77 -14.10 -30.44
C LEU A 466 -42.44 -12.61 -30.37
N ASP A 467 -42.63 -11.90 -31.50
CA ASP A 467 -42.26 -10.48 -31.67
C ASP A 467 -43.07 -9.91 -32.87
N PRO A 468 -44.28 -9.32 -32.61
CA PRO A 468 -45.12 -8.78 -33.67
C PRO A 468 -44.45 -7.71 -34.51
N ASP A 469 -43.59 -6.89 -33.93
CA ASP A 469 -42.90 -5.81 -34.67
C ASP A 469 -41.92 -6.38 -35.72
N LEU A 470 -41.17 -7.41 -35.35
CA LEU A 470 -40.33 -8.15 -36.31
C LEU A 470 -41.14 -8.93 -37.35
N ALA A 471 -42.33 -9.40 -36.97
CA ALA A 471 -43.24 -10.06 -37.91
C ALA A 471 -43.69 -9.07 -39.02
N ASP A 472 -44.17 -7.90 -38.62
CA ASP A 472 -44.61 -6.86 -39.56
C ASP A 472 -43.47 -6.40 -40.47
N GLU A 473 -42.23 -6.20 -39.90
CA GLU A 473 -41.06 -5.90 -40.71
C GLU A 473 -40.78 -7.00 -41.75
N LEU A 474 -40.81 -8.27 -41.35
CA LEU A 474 -40.59 -9.39 -42.27
C LEU A 474 -41.66 -9.42 -43.35
N TYR A 475 -42.94 -9.23 -43.01
CA TYR A 475 -44.07 -9.27 -43.94
C TYR A 475 -43.92 -8.27 -45.08
N THR A 476 -43.38 -7.06 -44.79
CA THR A 476 -43.13 -6.05 -45.83
C THR A 476 -42.08 -6.48 -46.86
N THR A 477 -41.26 -7.46 -46.52
CA THR A 477 -40.18 -7.96 -47.43
C THR A 477 -40.64 -9.14 -48.29
N ILE A 478 -41.79 -9.78 -47.94
CA ILE A 478 -42.31 -10.93 -48.67
C ILE A 478 -43.03 -10.43 -49.95
N PRO A 479 -42.65 -10.89 -51.17
CA PRO A 479 -43.27 -10.44 -52.41
C PRO A 479 -44.78 -10.74 -52.40
N ALA A 480 -45.56 -9.79 -52.97
CA ALA A 480 -46.97 -10.07 -53.28
C ALA A 480 -47.06 -11.19 -54.37
N GLN A 481 -48.15 -11.89 -54.41
CA GLN A 481 -48.35 -12.91 -55.45
C GLN A 481 -48.36 -12.30 -56.86
#